data_1f95380447f4477129b45dc125a2dfee
#
_entry.id   1f95380447f4477129b45dc125a2dfee
#
_cell.length_a   1.000
_cell.length_b   1.000
_cell.length_c   1.000
_cell.angle_alpha   90.00
_cell.angle_beta   90.00
_cell.angle_gamma   90.00
#
_symmetry.space_group_name_H-M   'P 1'
#
loop_
_entity.id
_entity.type
_entity.pdbx_description
1 polymer ?
#
loop_
_entity_poly.entity_id
_entity_poly.type
_entity_poly.pdbx_seq_one_letter_code
_entity_poly.pdbx_strand_id
1 'polypeptide(L)'
;MVLYIMDTKKKRAAVTVLGIFVTALFIWLVIVGCNLYKNRWHKINFNINSITVVRTEGDTPYDGIYNVTVKGTASAWFYDFNKYQFDLVPASSGGYYPTFYQKTDTLVVTNKDKTPFEFSFTTKENMDEDCVDTISRFIYGAENITVNGSPDTSHDIRLFLSEYRDKITVVNK
;
A
#
# COMPACT_ATOMS: atom_id res chain seq x y z
N MET A 1 -36.84 49.47 -7.56
CA MET A 1 -36.69 48.13 -6.95
C MET A 1 -37.27 47.11 -7.93
N VAL A 2 -36.44 46.54 -8.83
CA VAL A 2 -36.89 45.58 -9.86
C VAL A 2 -36.75 44.20 -9.24
N LEU A 3 -37.90 43.61 -8.86
CA LEU A 3 -37.95 42.19 -8.45
C LEU A 3 -37.67 41.30 -9.65
N TYR A 4 -36.51 40.69 -9.69
CA TYR A 4 -36.12 39.72 -10.68
C TYR A 4 -36.92 38.42 -10.42
N ILE A 5 -38.05 38.27 -11.07
CA ILE A 5 -38.87 37.04 -11.04
C ILE A 5 -38.11 36.03 -11.91
N MET A 6 -37.26 35.24 -11.29
CA MET A 6 -36.63 34.10 -11.98
C MET A 6 -37.70 33.11 -12.41
N ASP A 7 -37.78 32.81 -13.70
CA ASP A 7 -38.66 31.82 -14.30
C ASP A 7 -38.64 30.52 -13.50
N THR A 8 -39.82 29.99 -13.14
CA THR A 8 -39.98 28.78 -12.33
C THR A 8 -39.26 27.56 -12.93
N LYS A 9 -39.08 27.49 -14.25
CA LYS A 9 -38.31 26.42 -14.90
C LYS A 9 -36.83 26.56 -14.61
N LYS A 10 -36.26 27.79 -14.62
CA LYS A 10 -34.86 28.05 -14.28
C LYS A 10 -34.58 27.77 -12.80
N LYS A 11 -35.53 28.09 -11.89
CA LYS A 11 -35.40 27.76 -10.47
C LYS A 11 -35.36 26.24 -10.25
N ARG A 12 -36.25 25.48 -10.91
CA ARG A 12 -36.27 24.02 -10.80
C ARG A 12 -34.98 23.41 -11.35
N ALA A 13 -34.51 23.86 -12.50
CA ALA A 13 -33.23 23.38 -13.06
C ALA A 13 -32.06 23.67 -12.13
N ALA A 14 -31.97 24.85 -11.54
CA ALA A 14 -30.91 25.23 -10.60
C ALA A 14 -30.96 24.36 -9.33
N VAL A 15 -32.12 24.10 -8.78
CA VAL A 15 -32.28 23.20 -7.60
C VAL A 15 -31.88 21.77 -7.94
N THR A 16 -32.26 21.28 -9.12
CA THR A 16 -31.85 19.93 -9.55
C THR A 16 -30.34 19.81 -9.71
N VAL A 17 -29.70 20.77 -10.38
CA VAL A 17 -28.22 20.80 -10.54
C VAL A 17 -27.53 20.88 -9.19
N LEU A 18 -28.01 21.75 -8.28
CA LEU A 18 -27.45 21.85 -6.93
C LEU A 18 -27.61 20.53 -6.17
N GLY A 19 -28.78 19.86 -6.28
CA GLY A 19 -29.02 18.56 -5.66
C GLY A 19 -28.04 17.48 -6.16
N ILE A 20 -27.83 17.41 -7.48
CA ILE A 20 -26.85 16.46 -8.06
C ILE A 20 -25.44 16.76 -7.54
N PHE A 21 -25.06 18.02 -7.50
CA PHE A 21 -23.72 18.42 -7.03
C PHE A 21 -23.51 18.06 -5.54
N VAL A 22 -24.49 18.35 -4.68
CA VAL A 22 -24.46 17.99 -3.26
C VAL A 22 -24.39 16.48 -3.06
N THR A 23 -25.15 15.72 -3.82
CA THR A 23 -25.12 14.25 -3.75
C THR A 23 -23.77 13.69 -4.19
N ALA A 24 -23.20 14.20 -5.28
CA ALA A 24 -21.88 13.80 -5.77
C ALA A 24 -20.80 14.12 -4.75
N LEU A 25 -20.85 15.31 -4.12
CA LEU A 25 -19.93 15.72 -3.07
C LEU A 25 -20.02 14.80 -1.85
N PHE A 26 -21.25 14.44 -1.45
CA PHE A 26 -21.47 13.54 -0.32
C PHE A 26 -20.90 12.14 -0.60
N ILE A 27 -21.16 11.58 -1.78
CA ILE A 27 -20.61 10.29 -2.20
C ILE A 27 -19.06 10.34 -2.18
N TRP A 28 -18.49 11.41 -2.72
CA TRP A 28 -17.05 11.60 -2.71
C TRP A 28 -16.47 11.66 -1.29
N LEU A 29 -17.11 12.40 -0.37
CA LEU A 29 -16.71 12.48 1.05
C LEU A 29 -16.80 11.11 1.74
N VAL A 30 -17.82 10.31 1.44
CA VAL A 30 -17.95 8.94 1.98
C VAL A 30 -16.82 8.05 1.47
N ILE A 31 -16.52 8.09 0.17
CA ILE A 31 -15.41 7.31 -0.42
C ILE A 31 -14.07 7.71 0.22
N VAL A 32 -13.80 9.00 0.34
CA VAL A 32 -12.58 9.51 1.00
C VAL A 32 -12.53 9.08 2.46
N GLY A 33 -13.64 9.22 3.19
CA GLY A 33 -13.72 8.81 4.59
C GLY A 33 -13.48 7.31 4.80
N CYS A 34 -14.07 6.46 3.95
CA CYS A 34 -13.83 5.02 3.98
C CYS A 34 -12.36 4.66 3.68
N ASN A 35 -11.75 5.33 2.70
CA ASN A 35 -10.35 5.12 2.38
C ASN A 35 -9.43 5.59 3.51
N LEU A 36 -9.71 6.73 4.13
CA LEU A 36 -8.99 7.22 5.30
C LEU A 36 -9.08 6.25 6.47
N TYR A 37 -10.27 5.69 6.71
CA TYR A 37 -10.48 4.72 7.79
C TYR A 37 -9.73 3.41 7.54
N LYS A 38 -9.82 2.86 6.33
CA LYS A 38 -9.08 1.64 5.94
C LYS A 38 -7.57 1.84 6.05
N ASN A 39 -7.08 3.00 5.64
CA ASN A 39 -5.64 3.30 5.54
C ASN A 39 -5.16 4.26 6.63
N ARG A 40 -5.84 4.28 7.79
CA ARG A 40 -5.44 5.14 8.92
C ARG A 40 -4.01 4.91 9.40
N TRP A 41 -3.47 3.72 9.13
CA TRP A 41 -2.10 3.32 9.43
C TRP A 41 -1.12 3.60 8.29
N HIS A 42 -1.64 3.92 7.08
CA HIS A 42 -0.83 4.09 5.88
C HIS A 42 -1.03 5.49 5.32
N LYS A 43 -0.02 6.31 5.46
CA LYS A 43 0.09 7.58 4.73
C LYS A 43 0.55 7.36 3.29
N ILE A 44 1.03 6.17 2.99
CA ILE A 44 1.62 5.77 1.72
C ILE A 44 0.69 4.77 1.04
N ASN A 45 0.48 4.98 -0.24
CA ASN A 45 -0.23 4.07 -1.12
C ASN A 45 0.81 3.19 -1.84
N PHE A 46 0.87 1.91 -1.45
CA PHE A 46 1.67 0.92 -2.13
C PHE A 46 0.85 0.27 -3.26
N ASN A 47 1.52 0.00 -4.36
CA ASN A 47 0.96 -0.77 -5.47
C ASN A 47 1.99 -1.82 -5.89
N ILE A 48 1.75 -3.07 -5.53
CA ILE A 48 2.62 -4.18 -5.88
C ILE A 48 2.31 -4.63 -7.30
N ASN A 49 3.33 -4.68 -8.12
CA ASN A 49 3.25 -5.16 -9.50
C ASN A 49 3.39 -6.68 -9.57
N SER A 50 4.35 -7.24 -8.79
CA SER A 50 4.61 -8.67 -8.74
C SER A 50 5.30 -9.07 -7.44
N ILE A 51 5.01 -10.28 -6.98
CA ILE A 51 5.73 -11.01 -5.95
C ILE A 51 6.17 -12.33 -6.58
N THR A 52 7.45 -12.46 -6.87
CA THR A 52 8.00 -13.66 -7.49
C THR A 52 8.68 -14.51 -6.42
N VAL A 53 8.27 -15.76 -6.32
CA VAL A 53 8.81 -16.73 -5.37
C VAL A 53 9.55 -17.80 -6.15
N VAL A 54 10.84 -17.93 -5.91
CA VAL A 54 11.66 -19.01 -6.49
C VAL A 54 11.97 -20.00 -5.39
N ARG A 55 11.43 -21.22 -5.53
CA ARG A 55 11.75 -22.32 -4.63
C ARG A 55 13.09 -22.92 -5.03
N THR A 56 14.00 -23.05 -4.08
CA THR A 56 15.23 -23.84 -4.20
C THR A 56 15.13 -25.04 -3.27
N GLU A 57 15.50 -26.21 -3.77
CA GLU A 57 15.56 -27.41 -2.96
C GLU A 57 16.66 -27.27 -1.90
N GLY A 58 16.35 -27.62 -0.66
CA GLY A 58 17.31 -27.76 0.41
C GLY A 58 17.98 -29.11 0.41
N ASP A 59 18.79 -29.37 1.44
CA ASP A 59 19.54 -30.64 1.58
C ASP A 59 18.64 -31.88 1.77
N THR A 60 17.37 -31.65 2.12
CA THR A 60 16.35 -32.71 2.23
C THR A 60 15.09 -32.34 1.43
N PRO A 61 14.25 -33.31 1.04
CA PRO A 61 12.98 -33.05 0.36
C PRO A 61 12.03 -32.16 1.17
N TYR A 62 12.33 -31.97 2.45
CA TYR A 62 11.52 -31.24 3.41
C TYR A 62 12.09 -29.84 3.73
N ASP A 63 13.30 -29.53 3.25
CA ASP A 63 13.97 -28.26 3.51
C ASP A 63 13.92 -27.41 2.24
N GLY A 64 12.82 -26.76 1.98
CA GLY A 64 12.71 -25.78 0.91
C GLY A 64 13.10 -24.39 1.39
N ILE A 65 13.72 -23.64 0.48
CA ILE A 65 14.03 -22.24 0.67
C ILE A 65 13.27 -21.45 -0.39
N TYR A 66 12.49 -20.47 0.06
CA TYR A 66 11.83 -19.52 -0.83
C TYR A 66 12.64 -18.24 -0.94
N ASN A 67 13.10 -17.94 -2.14
CA ASN A 67 13.68 -16.66 -2.48
C ASN A 67 12.59 -15.79 -3.08
N VAL A 68 12.21 -14.73 -2.37
CA VAL A 68 11.09 -13.86 -2.72
C VAL A 68 11.61 -12.53 -3.21
N THR A 69 11.10 -12.06 -4.34
CA THR A 69 11.37 -10.74 -4.88
C THR A 69 10.05 -9.99 -5.03
N VAL A 70 9.95 -8.82 -4.42
CA VAL A 70 8.78 -7.95 -4.45
C VAL A 70 9.11 -6.69 -5.25
N LYS A 71 8.28 -6.38 -6.24
CA LYS A 71 8.41 -5.18 -7.07
C LYS A 71 7.12 -4.38 -7.03
N GLY A 72 7.25 -3.08 -6.88
CA GLY A 72 6.09 -2.21 -6.80
C GLY A 72 6.42 -0.73 -6.96
N THR A 73 5.43 0.09 -6.68
CA THR A 73 5.54 1.54 -6.60
C THR A 73 4.89 2.05 -5.32
N ALA A 74 5.43 3.14 -4.79
CA ALA A 74 4.89 3.83 -3.62
C ALA A 74 4.60 5.29 -3.97
N SER A 75 3.49 5.82 -3.43
CA SER A 75 3.12 7.24 -3.56
C SER A 75 2.38 7.69 -2.30
N ALA A 76 2.46 8.97 -1.95
CA ALA A 76 1.60 9.51 -0.91
C ALA A 76 0.16 9.64 -1.44
N TRP A 77 -0.83 9.67 -0.53
CA TRP A 77 -2.22 9.88 -0.91
C TRP A 77 -2.41 11.25 -1.58
N PHE A 78 -3.35 11.35 -2.49
CA PHE A 78 -3.59 12.54 -3.31
C PHE A 78 -3.89 13.82 -2.50
N TYR A 79 -4.31 13.69 -1.24
CA TYR A 79 -4.55 14.81 -0.32
C TYR A 79 -3.40 15.05 0.65
N ASP A 80 -2.36 14.20 0.65
CA ASP A 80 -1.18 14.36 1.50
C ASP A 80 -0.05 14.98 0.70
N PHE A 81 0.26 16.23 1.01
CA PHE A 81 1.28 17.02 0.30
C PHE A 81 2.68 16.89 0.93
N ASN A 82 2.84 16.01 1.90
CA ASN A 82 4.13 15.78 2.53
C ASN A 82 5.07 14.98 1.60
N LYS A 83 6.36 15.20 1.80
CA LYS A 83 7.43 14.40 1.23
C LYS A 83 7.92 13.43 2.30
N TYR A 84 7.74 12.15 2.06
CA TYR A 84 8.20 11.07 2.93
C TYR A 84 9.52 10.51 2.41
N GLN A 85 10.44 10.18 3.33
CA GLN A 85 11.64 9.39 3.04
C GLN A 85 11.73 8.28 4.09
N PHE A 86 11.95 7.05 3.66
CA PHE A 86 12.02 5.89 4.56
C PHE A 86 12.64 4.68 3.85
N ASP A 87 13.12 3.72 4.63
CA ASP A 87 13.55 2.40 4.18
C ASP A 87 12.46 1.38 4.55
N LEU A 88 12.18 0.40 3.69
CA LEU A 88 11.31 -0.73 4.04
C LEU A 88 12.18 -1.86 4.58
N VAL A 89 11.81 -2.36 5.76
CA VAL A 89 12.45 -3.48 6.45
C VAL A 89 11.40 -4.47 6.90
N PRO A 90 11.73 -5.77 7.06
CA PRO A 90 10.79 -6.73 7.60
C PRO A 90 10.35 -6.33 9.01
N ALA A 91 9.04 -6.28 9.22
CA ALA A 91 8.45 -6.12 10.53
C ALA A 91 8.00 -7.48 11.06
N SER A 92 8.14 -7.69 12.37
CA SER A 92 7.66 -8.92 13.01
C SER A 92 6.15 -9.05 12.86
N SER A 93 5.70 -10.16 12.31
CA SER A 93 4.29 -10.54 12.28
C SER A 93 4.14 -11.98 12.70
N GLY A 94 3.58 -12.20 13.89
CA GLY A 94 3.19 -13.52 14.34
C GLY A 94 4.30 -14.58 14.43
N GLY A 95 5.56 -14.16 14.59
CA GLY A 95 6.72 -15.05 14.66
C GLY A 95 7.36 -15.39 13.32
N TYR A 96 6.84 -14.87 12.22
CA TYR A 96 7.45 -15.05 10.90
C TYR A 96 8.50 -13.97 10.66
N TYR A 97 9.76 -14.39 10.55
CA TYR A 97 10.87 -13.54 10.15
C TYR A 97 11.54 -14.17 8.94
N PRO A 98 11.99 -13.36 7.96
CA PRO A 98 12.82 -13.87 6.91
C PRO A 98 14.15 -14.37 7.49
N THR A 99 14.69 -15.45 6.93
CA THR A 99 16.00 -15.96 7.31
C THR A 99 17.12 -15.00 6.88
N PHE A 100 16.92 -14.35 5.74
CA PHE A 100 17.76 -13.31 5.19
C PHE A 100 16.87 -12.29 4.49
N TYR A 101 17.22 -11.01 4.58
CA TYR A 101 16.48 -9.95 3.88
C TYR A 101 17.40 -8.86 3.38
N GLN A 102 16.98 -8.22 2.31
CA GLN A 102 17.52 -6.97 1.82
C GLN A 102 16.49 -5.87 2.08
N LYS A 103 16.91 -4.81 2.75
CA LYS A 103 16.07 -3.61 2.86
C LYS A 103 16.00 -2.90 1.50
N THR A 104 15.01 -2.07 1.29
CA THR A 104 14.99 -1.20 0.12
C THR A 104 16.08 -0.13 0.21
N ASP A 105 16.46 0.43 -0.93
CA ASP A 105 17.04 1.77 -0.93
C ASP A 105 16.05 2.77 -0.32
N THR A 106 16.56 3.90 0.16
CA THR A 106 15.69 4.94 0.74
C THR A 106 14.67 5.43 -0.29
N LEU A 107 13.41 5.20 0.00
CA LEU A 107 12.31 5.63 -0.85
C LEU A 107 11.97 7.10 -0.58
N VAL A 108 11.83 7.86 -1.65
CA VAL A 108 11.35 9.25 -1.60
C VAL A 108 9.97 9.30 -2.21
N VAL A 109 8.95 9.51 -1.40
CA VAL A 109 7.55 9.37 -1.79
C VAL A 109 6.80 10.68 -1.64
N THR A 110 6.07 11.07 -2.68
CA THR A 110 5.20 12.24 -2.73
C THR A 110 3.83 11.86 -3.31
N ASN A 111 2.86 12.77 -3.27
CA ASN A 111 1.55 12.55 -3.91
C ASN A 111 1.58 12.75 -5.43
N LYS A 112 2.70 13.20 -6.00
CA LYS A 112 2.83 13.49 -7.44
C LYS A 112 3.45 12.34 -8.21
N ASP A 113 4.41 11.66 -7.58
CA ASP A 113 5.26 10.68 -8.26
C ASP A 113 5.05 9.28 -7.68
N LYS A 114 5.03 8.29 -8.56
CA LYS A 114 5.07 6.89 -8.18
C LYS A 114 6.55 6.47 -8.11
N THR A 115 7.07 6.32 -6.90
CA THR A 115 8.44 5.88 -6.68
C THR A 115 8.52 4.36 -6.81
N PRO A 116 9.29 3.81 -7.76
CA PRO A 116 9.47 2.37 -7.87
C PRO A 116 10.33 1.84 -6.73
N PHE A 117 10.07 0.61 -6.31
CA PHE A 117 10.90 -0.11 -5.36
C PHE A 117 11.00 -1.58 -5.70
N GLU A 118 12.08 -2.19 -5.26
CA GLU A 118 12.33 -3.62 -5.30
C GLU A 118 13.05 -4.03 -4.02
N PHE A 119 12.66 -5.16 -3.44
CA PHE A 119 13.39 -5.78 -2.36
C PHE A 119 13.27 -7.31 -2.45
N SER A 120 14.20 -8.00 -1.79
CA SER A 120 14.21 -9.44 -1.75
C SER A 120 14.40 -9.95 -0.33
N PHE A 121 13.85 -11.12 -0.07
CA PHE A 121 14.06 -11.84 1.17
C PHE A 121 14.04 -13.35 0.95
N THR A 122 14.62 -14.07 1.89
CA THR A 122 14.64 -15.53 1.88
C THR A 122 13.94 -16.03 3.14
N THR A 123 13.06 -16.99 2.99
CA THR A 123 12.40 -17.68 4.11
C THR A 123 12.46 -19.18 3.91
N LYS A 124 12.37 -19.93 5.00
CA LYS A 124 12.29 -21.38 4.96
C LYS A 124 10.89 -21.84 4.61
N GLU A 125 10.81 -22.96 3.91
CA GLU A 125 9.55 -23.64 3.68
C GLU A 125 8.98 -24.17 5.00
N ASN A 126 7.71 -23.92 5.25
CA ASN A 126 6.97 -24.63 6.27
C ASN A 126 6.16 -25.73 5.57
N MET A 127 6.45 -26.99 5.90
CA MET A 127 5.91 -28.17 5.22
C MET A 127 4.39 -28.31 5.28
N ASP A 128 3.76 -27.71 6.29
CA ASP A 128 2.32 -27.82 6.53
C ASP A 128 1.51 -26.67 5.93
N GLU A 129 2.18 -25.70 5.27
CA GLU A 129 1.53 -24.50 4.77
C GLU A 129 1.75 -24.31 3.27
N ASP A 130 0.72 -23.82 2.58
CA ASP A 130 0.85 -23.34 1.21
C ASP A 130 1.87 -22.19 1.16
N CYS A 131 2.79 -22.27 0.19
CA CYS A 131 3.80 -21.24 -0.07
C CYS A 131 3.19 -19.84 -0.18
N VAL A 132 2.06 -19.70 -0.87
CA VAL A 132 1.35 -18.43 -1.04
C VAL A 132 0.86 -17.91 0.30
N ASP A 133 0.35 -18.79 1.17
CA ASP A 133 -0.10 -18.42 2.50
C ASP A 133 1.07 -17.96 3.37
N THR A 134 2.17 -18.70 3.37
CA THR A 134 3.38 -18.35 4.11
C THR A 134 3.90 -16.97 3.69
N ILE A 135 4.07 -16.73 2.39
CA ILE A 135 4.60 -15.46 1.86
C ILE A 135 3.64 -14.30 2.13
N SER A 136 2.34 -14.53 2.05
CA SER A 136 1.34 -13.47 2.29
C SER A 136 1.34 -12.94 3.74
N ARG A 137 1.90 -13.67 4.70
CA ARG A 137 1.96 -13.26 6.13
C ARG A 137 3.05 -12.24 6.43
N PHE A 138 4.00 -12.03 5.51
CA PHE A 138 5.07 -11.07 5.76
C PHE A 138 4.56 -9.63 5.73
N ILE A 139 5.06 -8.84 6.68
CA ILE A 139 4.80 -7.41 6.80
C ILE A 139 6.13 -6.68 6.71
N TYR A 140 6.15 -5.59 5.97
CA TYR A 140 7.26 -4.65 5.92
C TYR A 140 6.87 -3.36 6.61
N GLY A 141 7.72 -2.87 7.48
CA GLY A 141 7.58 -1.57 8.15
C GLY A 141 8.58 -0.57 7.60
N ALA A 142 8.32 0.72 7.81
CA ALA A 142 9.27 1.76 7.48
C ALA A 142 10.18 2.08 8.66
N GLU A 143 11.46 2.26 8.37
CA GLU A 143 12.47 2.77 9.30
C GLU A 143 13.07 4.06 8.77
N ASN A 144 13.75 4.82 9.63
CA ASN A 144 14.42 6.08 9.28
C ASN A 144 13.47 7.09 8.64
N ILE A 145 12.22 7.14 9.12
CA ILE A 145 11.19 7.97 8.52
C ILE A 145 11.53 9.44 8.71
N THR A 146 11.52 10.20 7.62
CA THR A 146 11.52 11.65 7.65
C THR A 146 10.31 12.20 6.89
N VAL A 147 9.73 13.28 7.42
CA VAL A 147 8.65 14.01 6.77
C VAL A 147 9.13 15.43 6.52
N ASN A 148 9.13 15.83 5.25
CA ASN A 148 9.65 17.14 4.82
C ASN A 148 11.08 17.43 5.34
N GLY A 149 11.91 16.38 5.44
CA GLY A 149 13.29 16.47 5.89
C GLY A 149 13.51 16.44 7.41
N SER A 150 12.43 16.39 8.21
CA SER A 150 12.52 16.27 9.67
C SER A 150 12.27 14.81 10.10
N PRO A 151 13.06 14.24 11.03
CA PRO A 151 12.81 12.91 11.58
C PRO A 151 11.40 12.81 12.16
N ASP A 152 10.74 11.70 11.90
CA ASP A 152 9.38 11.46 12.38
C ASP A 152 9.26 10.05 12.97
N THR A 153 8.79 9.99 14.20
CA THR A 153 8.54 8.74 14.94
C THR A 153 7.04 8.46 15.12
N SER A 154 6.18 9.37 14.63
CA SER A 154 4.73 9.29 14.82
C SER A 154 4.00 8.56 13.69
N HIS A 155 4.65 8.37 12.53
CA HIS A 155 4.06 7.69 11.38
C HIS A 155 4.38 6.20 11.40
N ASP A 156 3.32 5.40 11.29
CA ASP A 156 3.43 3.94 11.11
C ASP A 156 3.10 3.62 9.65
N ILE A 157 4.14 3.36 8.87
CA ILE A 157 4.02 3.03 7.45
C ILE A 157 4.29 1.54 7.32
N ARG A 158 3.29 0.79 6.84
CA ARG A 158 3.39 -0.67 6.68
C ARG A 158 2.93 -1.11 5.31
N LEU A 159 3.60 -2.13 4.79
CA LEU A 159 3.23 -2.88 3.60
C LEU A 159 2.86 -4.30 4.02
N PHE A 160 1.61 -4.69 3.83
CA PHE A 160 1.10 -6.03 4.10
C PHE A 160 1.08 -6.84 2.81
N LEU A 161 1.86 -7.90 2.72
CA LEU A 161 1.86 -8.74 1.52
C LEU A 161 0.55 -9.52 1.36
N SER A 162 -0.23 -9.69 2.42
CA SER A 162 -1.56 -10.31 2.38
C SER A 162 -2.55 -9.58 1.48
N GLU A 163 -2.39 -8.27 1.30
CA GLU A 163 -3.24 -7.45 0.42
C GLU A 163 -2.96 -7.73 -1.08
N TYR A 164 -1.85 -8.41 -1.39
CA TYR A 164 -1.37 -8.67 -2.75
C TYR A 164 -1.18 -10.16 -3.03
N ARG A 165 -1.97 -11.01 -2.36
CA ARG A 165 -1.90 -12.46 -2.52
C ARG A 165 -2.07 -12.90 -3.98
N ASP A 166 -2.90 -12.21 -4.73
CA ASP A 166 -3.15 -12.45 -6.16
C ASP A 166 -1.95 -12.12 -7.07
N LYS A 167 -0.94 -11.41 -6.56
CA LYS A 167 0.29 -11.06 -7.27
C LYS A 167 1.43 -12.05 -7.03
N ILE A 168 1.24 -13.03 -6.15
CA ILE A 168 2.25 -14.03 -5.82
C ILE A 168 2.31 -15.07 -6.95
N THR A 169 3.50 -15.22 -7.53
CA THR A 169 3.78 -16.22 -8.56
C THR A 169 4.92 -17.11 -8.08
N VAL A 170 4.67 -18.41 -7.99
CA VAL A 170 5.66 -19.40 -7.59
C VAL A 170 6.30 -20.02 -8.83
N VAL A 171 7.63 -19.96 -8.87
CA VAL A 171 8.46 -20.56 -9.93
C VAL A 171 9.26 -21.70 -9.32
N ASN A 172 8.97 -22.92 -9.73
CA ASN A 172 9.76 -24.09 -9.37
C ASN A 172 10.99 -24.16 -10.28
N LYS A 173 12.16 -24.23 -9.70
CA LYS A 173 13.42 -24.51 -10.42
C LYS A 173 13.85 -25.93 -10.21
#